data_f815ba96dcb7820a24dcfa5387bdafcf
#
_entry.id   f815ba96dcb7820a24dcfa5387bdafcf
#
_cell.length_a   1.000
_cell.length_b   1.000
_cell.length_c   1.000
_cell.angle_alpha   90.00
_cell.angle_beta   90.00
_cell.angle_gamma   90.00
#
_symmetry.space_group_name_H-M   'P 1'
#
loop_
_entity.id
_entity.type
_entity.pdbx_description
1 polymer ?
#
loop_
_entity_poly.entity_id
_entity_poly.type
_entity_poly.pdbx_seq_one_letter_code
_entity_poly.pdbx_strand_id
1 'polypeptide(L)'
;MYEPCIEPSTAEEEAAPSAATGRAHALQDAVEACLQRAVAHCVELQTGNGSWEVLPDARIFETGLAAYALAHTPGNLDHRAVARARAWIATATPQTHHPVARLIEDTLRRIALGTGKFRTVDSIDTVDSIDTVDKVDTVDTIDLTAPELDEPVMASRNTLLHTLALHAGFTVRGRCSEEALRTRVAREYERCSQDKLKQWSKAELIALHILLQARAGHAAAVEAAGFDLVHVQSPRAGFFFNPVSTALAYIALCIAAPASDPWYVLRDRLLRDQQPDGSWRFCTSDVWDTSLIVRGFVDHPDFARNALQPALDFLQATQNPDGGWPFRSGVESDNDTTGAVVLALRGTMQGERTIDRALAYLARVQMDNGLWRTWHFRDDPPVEDVVAHVLSALDAYANRHRLDLAPARRWLAERVEPRDTWAASWYHGTPYAVAEISRALGSSHPLAHHGIDSLARAQREDGGWSHGSGDLGAPGPSTASATGLALTEVARRHPARVEAALRYLVDTQRPDGTWPGTPDMYGPRPLLSHFTTHTQAFVVGGIMSALASSRAPHR
;
A
#
# COMPACT_ATOMS: atom_id res chain seq x y z
N MET A 1 23.73 71.75 -54.86
CA MET A 1 22.37 71.19 -54.65
C MET A 1 22.56 69.72 -54.15
N TYR A 2 22.37 69.57 -52.86
CA TYR A 2 22.42 68.26 -52.18
C TYR A 2 21.02 67.91 -51.81
N GLU A 3 20.49 66.79 -52.33
CA GLU A 3 19.23 66.12 -51.86
C GLU A 3 19.56 65.22 -50.67
N PRO A 4 18.77 65.16 -49.62
CA PRO A 4 18.97 64.24 -48.51
C PRO A 4 18.27 62.90 -48.80
N CYS A 5 19.07 61.82 -48.66
CA CYS A 5 18.53 60.44 -48.60
C CYS A 5 17.61 60.27 -47.38
N ILE A 6 16.39 59.85 -47.60
CA ILE A 6 15.46 59.41 -46.58
C ILE A 6 15.69 57.91 -46.39
N GLU A 7 16.21 57.51 -45.19
CA GLU A 7 16.26 56.11 -44.76
C GLU A 7 14.81 55.64 -44.38
N PRO A 8 14.41 54.42 -44.81
CA PRO A 8 13.14 53.88 -44.37
C PRO A 8 13.26 53.32 -42.94
N SER A 9 12.48 53.86 -42.02
CA SER A 9 12.26 53.33 -40.66
C SER A 9 11.61 51.96 -40.76
N THR A 10 12.36 50.92 -40.48
CA THR A 10 11.81 49.56 -40.21
C THR A 10 11.28 49.56 -38.76
N ALA A 11 10.00 49.89 -38.61
CA ALA A 11 9.27 49.50 -37.42
C ALA A 11 9.04 47.96 -37.50
N GLU A 12 9.78 47.22 -36.69
CA GLU A 12 9.43 45.84 -36.41
C GLU A 12 8.06 45.81 -35.72
N GLU A 13 7.03 45.46 -36.48
CA GLU A 13 5.74 45.10 -35.94
C GLU A 13 5.92 43.80 -35.11
N GLU A 14 5.98 43.91 -33.80
CA GLU A 14 5.83 42.75 -32.89
C GLU A 14 4.47 42.12 -33.18
N ALA A 15 4.49 41.04 -33.95
CA ALA A 15 3.29 40.26 -34.24
C ALA A 15 2.71 39.72 -32.94
N ALA A 16 1.48 40.13 -32.62
CA ALA A 16 0.73 39.58 -31.48
C ALA A 16 0.74 38.04 -31.51
N PRO A 17 1.04 37.38 -30.37
CA PRO A 17 1.09 35.91 -30.35
C PRO A 17 -0.21 35.31 -30.83
N SER A 18 -0.12 34.27 -31.66
CA SER A 18 -1.31 33.58 -32.16
C SER A 18 -2.15 33.05 -30.99
N ALA A 19 -3.46 32.92 -31.13
CA ALA A 19 -4.36 32.40 -30.09
C ALA A 19 -3.95 30.98 -29.60
N ALA A 20 -3.22 30.23 -30.40
CA ALA A 20 -2.64 28.93 -30.03
C ALA A 20 -1.43 29.09 -29.10
N THR A 21 -0.53 30.06 -29.40
CA THR A 21 0.65 30.37 -28.58
C THR A 21 0.21 30.92 -27.22
N GLY A 22 -0.84 31.76 -27.17
CA GLY A 22 -1.39 32.28 -25.90
C GLY A 22 -1.99 31.19 -25.03
N ARG A 23 -2.68 30.20 -25.60
CA ARG A 23 -3.22 29.04 -24.86
C ARG A 23 -2.13 28.12 -24.31
N ALA A 24 -1.06 27.91 -25.05
CA ALA A 24 0.07 27.11 -24.62
C ALA A 24 0.81 27.75 -23.42
N HIS A 25 1.04 29.07 -23.46
CA HIS A 25 1.63 29.81 -22.34
C HIS A 25 0.73 29.76 -21.08
N ALA A 26 -0.58 29.98 -21.24
CA ALA A 26 -1.53 29.91 -20.12
C ALA A 26 -1.55 28.53 -19.44
N LEU A 27 -1.44 27.43 -20.19
CA LEU A 27 -1.32 26.10 -19.61
C LEU A 27 0.01 25.90 -18.91
N GLN A 28 1.10 26.39 -19.46
CA GLN A 28 2.42 26.31 -18.83
C GLN A 28 2.43 27.05 -17.48
N ASP A 29 1.88 28.26 -17.42
CA ASP A 29 1.77 29.03 -16.16
C ASP A 29 0.87 28.30 -15.14
N ALA A 30 -0.22 27.69 -15.60
CA ALA A 30 -1.10 26.92 -14.73
C ALA A 30 -0.43 25.65 -14.18
N VAL A 31 0.38 24.95 -14.98
CA VAL A 31 1.17 23.78 -14.55
C VAL A 31 2.24 24.19 -13.54
N GLU A 32 2.93 25.30 -13.78
CA GLU A 32 3.93 25.83 -12.82
C GLU A 32 3.27 26.14 -11.47
N ALA A 33 2.15 26.86 -11.47
CA ALA A 33 1.40 27.18 -10.26
C ALA A 33 0.88 25.91 -9.56
N CYS A 34 0.47 24.91 -10.33
CA CYS A 34 0.04 23.59 -9.82
C CYS A 34 1.19 22.88 -9.11
N LEU A 35 2.37 22.80 -9.72
CA LEU A 35 3.57 22.23 -9.11
C LEU A 35 3.99 22.98 -7.84
N GLN A 36 3.98 24.30 -7.86
CA GLN A 36 4.35 25.11 -6.69
C GLN A 36 3.46 24.80 -5.49
N ARG A 37 2.14 24.71 -5.68
CA ARG A 37 1.20 24.32 -4.60
C ARG A 37 1.47 22.91 -4.10
N ALA A 38 1.68 21.93 -5.00
CA ALA A 38 1.96 20.56 -4.63
C ALA A 38 3.27 20.42 -3.84
N VAL A 39 4.33 21.11 -4.27
CA VAL A 39 5.62 21.13 -3.58
C VAL A 39 5.52 21.81 -2.22
N ALA A 40 4.84 22.96 -2.12
CA ALA A 40 4.64 23.64 -0.85
C ALA A 40 3.92 22.75 0.18
N HIS A 41 2.83 22.10 -0.23
CA HIS A 41 2.11 21.13 0.59
C HIS A 41 3.01 19.95 1.02
N CYS A 42 3.78 19.39 0.08
CA CYS A 42 4.68 18.28 0.37
C CYS A 42 5.77 18.67 1.39
N VAL A 43 6.37 19.85 1.24
CA VAL A 43 7.38 20.38 2.17
C VAL A 43 6.79 20.61 3.56
N GLU A 44 5.57 21.12 3.65
CA GLU A 44 4.88 21.34 4.94
C GLU A 44 4.60 20.03 5.69
N LEU A 45 4.32 18.95 4.98
CA LEU A 45 4.05 17.64 5.58
C LEU A 45 5.30 16.88 6.03
N GLN A 46 6.50 17.34 5.66
CA GLN A 46 7.74 16.67 6.07
C GLN A 46 7.91 16.74 7.58
N THR A 47 8.13 15.59 8.20
CA THR A 47 8.36 15.51 9.65
C THR A 47 9.74 16.01 10.05
N GLY A 48 9.94 16.30 11.34
CA GLY A 48 11.22 16.80 11.85
C GLY A 48 12.41 15.85 11.67
N ASN A 49 12.16 14.56 11.40
CA ASN A 49 13.19 13.57 11.09
C ASN A 49 13.49 13.45 9.57
N GLY A 50 12.78 14.20 8.73
CA GLY A 50 12.95 14.21 7.28
C GLY A 50 12.05 13.25 6.49
N SER A 51 11.21 12.46 7.16
CA SER A 51 10.28 11.51 6.52
C SER A 51 8.92 12.13 6.20
N TRP A 52 8.08 11.35 5.51
CA TRP A 52 6.63 11.54 5.43
C TRP A 52 5.93 10.37 6.11
N GLU A 53 5.09 10.67 7.09
CA GLU A 53 4.40 9.69 7.93
C GLU A 53 2.88 9.87 7.83
N VAL A 54 2.36 9.77 6.62
CA VAL A 54 0.92 9.94 6.35
C VAL A 54 0.20 8.61 6.50
N LEU A 55 -0.86 8.60 7.32
CA LEU A 55 -1.74 7.44 7.44
C LEU A 55 -2.68 7.38 6.23
N PRO A 56 -2.97 6.16 5.72
CA PRO A 56 -3.96 6.01 4.66
C PRO A 56 -5.37 6.29 5.15
N ASP A 57 -6.33 6.30 4.22
CA ASP A 57 -7.74 6.42 4.55
C ASP A 57 -8.22 5.26 5.43
N ALA A 58 -9.19 5.55 6.30
CA ALA A 58 -9.78 4.54 7.19
C ALA A 58 -10.62 3.52 6.41
N ARG A 59 -10.59 2.26 6.87
CA ARG A 59 -11.36 1.15 6.28
C ARG A 59 -12.13 0.40 7.34
N ILE A 60 -13.15 -0.33 6.89
CA ILE A 60 -13.93 -1.22 7.77
C ILE A 60 -13.05 -2.33 8.35
N PHE A 61 -12.05 -2.79 7.60
CA PHE A 61 -11.16 -3.88 8.00
C PHE A 61 -10.45 -3.61 9.33
N GLU A 62 -9.69 -2.52 9.43
CA GLU A 62 -8.97 -2.14 10.64
C GLU A 62 -9.92 -1.74 11.75
N THR A 63 -10.90 -0.91 11.40
CA THR A 63 -11.86 -0.36 12.37
C THR A 63 -12.72 -1.45 12.97
N GLY A 64 -13.21 -2.38 12.15
CA GLY A 64 -14.03 -3.51 12.60
C GLY A 64 -13.27 -4.45 13.54
N LEU A 65 -12.02 -4.77 13.19
CA LEU A 65 -11.20 -5.65 13.99
C LEU A 65 -10.78 -5.01 15.32
N ALA A 66 -10.38 -3.73 15.32
CA ALA A 66 -10.05 -2.99 16.54
C ALA A 66 -11.26 -2.81 17.46
N ALA A 67 -12.42 -2.50 16.91
CA ALA A 67 -13.67 -2.41 17.68
C ALA A 67 -14.06 -3.75 18.31
N TYR A 68 -13.94 -4.85 17.54
CA TYR A 68 -14.17 -6.19 18.03
C TYR A 68 -13.20 -6.56 19.15
N ALA A 69 -11.93 -6.25 18.99
CA ALA A 69 -10.91 -6.49 19.99
C ALA A 69 -11.19 -5.77 21.30
N LEU A 70 -11.45 -4.45 21.27
CA LEU A 70 -11.74 -3.66 22.44
C LEU A 70 -13.08 -4.06 23.12
N ALA A 71 -14.01 -4.65 22.39
CA ALA A 71 -15.24 -5.18 22.98
C ALA A 71 -14.99 -6.40 23.90
N HIS A 72 -13.82 -7.04 23.83
CA HIS A 72 -13.40 -8.13 24.72
C HIS A 72 -12.67 -7.63 25.98
N THR A 73 -12.47 -6.33 26.16
CA THR A 73 -11.86 -5.79 27.38
C THR A 73 -12.70 -6.16 28.60
N PRO A 74 -12.13 -6.79 29.65
CA PRO A 74 -12.84 -7.14 30.85
C PRO A 74 -13.56 -5.94 31.47
N GLY A 75 -14.77 -6.16 32.02
CA GLY A 75 -15.54 -5.10 32.65
C GLY A 75 -16.08 -4.04 31.70
N ASN A 76 -16.06 -4.28 30.39
CA ASN A 76 -16.55 -3.35 29.35
C ASN A 76 -15.93 -1.93 29.45
N LEU A 77 -14.68 -1.85 29.87
CA LEU A 77 -13.97 -0.58 30.15
C LEU A 77 -13.89 0.33 28.92
N ASP A 78 -13.82 -0.24 27.72
CA ASP A 78 -13.58 0.49 26.47
C ASP A 78 -14.87 0.76 25.65
N HIS A 79 -16.05 0.66 26.31
CA HIS A 79 -17.36 0.81 25.66
C HIS A 79 -17.50 2.09 24.83
N ARG A 80 -16.90 3.21 25.27
CA ARG A 80 -16.94 4.49 24.53
C ARG A 80 -16.17 4.44 23.22
N ALA A 81 -14.98 3.83 23.23
CA ALA A 81 -14.19 3.65 22.02
C ALA A 81 -14.91 2.72 21.03
N VAL A 82 -15.46 1.61 21.54
CA VAL A 82 -16.25 0.66 20.74
C VAL A 82 -17.51 1.33 20.17
N ALA A 83 -18.22 2.16 20.95
CA ALA A 83 -19.41 2.86 20.48
C ALA A 83 -19.11 3.83 19.33
N ARG A 84 -18.01 4.62 19.43
CA ARG A 84 -17.59 5.50 18.33
C ARG A 84 -17.26 4.70 17.07
N ALA A 85 -16.51 3.61 17.21
CA ALA A 85 -16.16 2.75 16.09
C ALA A 85 -17.40 2.16 15.40
N ARG A 86 -18.35 1.65 16.17
CA ARG A 86 -19.63 1.12 15.66
C ARG A 86 -20.43 2.17 14.90
N ALA A 87 -20.48 3.40 15.40
CA ALA A 87 -21.13 4.51 14.71
C ALA A 87 -20.48 4.79 13.35
N TRP A 88 -19.14 4.81 13.29
CA TRP A 88 -18.40 4.96 12.03
C TRP A 88 -18.67 3.78 11.08
N ILE A 89 -18.54 2.53 11.54
CA ILE A 89 -18.75 1.30 10.76
C ILE A 89 -20.15 1.24 10.15
N ALA A 90 -21.17 1.72 10.87
CA ALA A 90 -22.56 1.70 10.41
C ALA A 90 -22.76 2.53 9.14
N THR A 91 -21.99 3.60 8.95
CA THR A 91 -22.09 4.52 7.81
C THR A 91 -21.01 4.30 6.74
N ALA A 92 -19.91 3.60 7.07
CA ALA A 92 -18.81 3.34 6.14
C ALA A 92 -19.27 2.45 4.97
N THR A 93 -18.70 2.66 3.79
CA THR A 93 -19.00 1.86 2.59
C THR A 93 -17.92 0.81 2.38
N PRO A 94 -18.28 -0.49 2.22
CA PRO A 94 -17.31 -1.52 1.91
C PRO A 94 -16.69 -1.32 0.52
N GLN A 95 -15.47 -1.77 0.37
CA GLN A 95 -14.81 -1.81 -0.94
C GLN A 95 -15.51 -2.81 -1.87
N THR A 96 -15.68 -2.42 -3.13
CA THR A 96 -16.42 -3.21 -4.11
C THR A 96 -15.61 -3.63 -5.33
N HIS A 97 -14.33 -3.23 -5.40
CA HIS A 97 -13.44 -3.53 -6.53
C HIS A 97 -13.11 -5.04 -6.64
N HIS A 98 -13.21 -5.79 -5.53
CA HIS A 98 -12.92 -7.22 -5.47
C HIS A 98 -13.93 -7.96 -4.60
N PRO A 99 -14.48 -9.13 -5.01
CA PRO A 99 -15.48 -9.87 -4.23
C PRO A 99 -14.99 -10.22 -2.82
N VAL A 100 -13.72 -10.67 -2.70
CA VAL A 100 -13.13 -11.03 -1.41
C VAL A 100 -12.89 -9.79 -0.53
N ALA A 101 -12.52 -8.63 -1.09
CA ALA A 101 -12.39 -7.39 -0.31
C ALA A 101 -13.72 -7.02 0.32
N ARG A 102 -14.81 -7.06 -0.46
CA ARG A 102 -16.17 -6.84 0.03
C ARG A 102 -16.55 -7.84 1.12
N LEU A 103 -16.31 -9.13 0.88
CA LEU A 103 -16.60 -10.19 1.84
C LEU A 103 -15.87 -10.00 3.17
N ILE A 104 -14.58 -9.61 3.13
CA ILE A 104 -13.79 -9.30 4.33
C ILE A 104 -14.46 -8.18 5.13
N GLU A 105 -14.76 -7.06 4.48
CA GLU A 105 -15.30 -5.89 5.17
C GLU A 105 -16.74 -6.10 5.64
N ASP A 106 -17.59 -6.77 4.87
CA ASP A 106 -18.95 -7.12 5.28
C ASP A 106 -18.94 -8.09 6.47
N THR A 107 -18.03 -9.07 6.48
CA THR A 107 -17.85 -10.00 7.61
C THR A 107 -17.43 -9.26 8.87
N LEU A 108 -16.41 -8.40 8.80
CA LEU A 108 -15.95 -7.63 9.96
C LEU A 108 -16.96 -6.59 10.43
N ARG A 109 -17.73 -6.00 9.52
CA ARG A 109 -18.86 -5.15 9.88
C ARG A 109 -19.87 -5.89 10.75
N ARG A 110 -20.29 -7.11 10.33
CA ARG A 110 -21.21 -7.95 11.08
C ARG A 110 -20.64 -8.33 12.44
N ILE A 111 -19.39 -8.73 12.51
CA ILE A 111 -18.69 -9.07 13.75
C ILE A 111 -18.64 -7.86 14.70
N ALA A 112 -18.23 -6.69 14.22
CA ALA A 112 -18.07 -5.49 15.04
C ALA A 112 -19.39 -4.89 15.55
N LEU A 113 -20.45 -4.95 14.74
CA LEU A 113 -21.78 -4.46 15.14
C LEU A 113 -22.51 -5.42 16.08
N GLY A 114 -22.01 -6.64 16.26
CA GLY A 114 -22.57 -7.57 17.25
C GLY A 114 -23.91 -8.16 16.84
N THR A 115 -24.14 -8.43 15.56
CA THR A 115 -25.36 -9.12 15.08
C THR A 115 -25.38 -10.61 15.44
N GLY A 116 -24.33 -11.12 16.12
CA GLY A 116 -24.29 -12.42 16.78
C GLY A 116 -24.33 -12.26 18.31
N LYS A 117 -25.00 -13.14 19.04
CA LYS A 117 -25.09 -13.10 20.50
C LYS A 117 -23.69 -13.25 21.12
N PHE A 118 -23.18 -12.19 21.76
CA PHE A 118 -22.01 -12.29 22.63
C PHE A 118 -22.34 -13.17 23.83
N ARG A 119 -21.73 -14.35 23.93
CA ARG A 119 -21.59 -15.06 25.20
C ARG A 119 -20.41 -14.43 25.95
N THR A 120 -20.66 -13.56 26.91
CA THR A 120 -19.67 -13.20 27.93
C THR A 120 -19.41 -14.42 28.80
N VAL A 121 -18.16 -14.67 29.14
CA VAL A 121 -17.71 -15.77 30.01
C VAL A 121 -18.29 -15.67 31.43
N ASP A 122 -18.89 -14.55 31.78
CA ASP A 122 -19.45 -14.25 33.13
C ASP A 122 -20.91 -14.74 33.32
N SER A 123 -21.51 -15.47 32.38
CA SER A 123 -22.89 -16.00 32.52
C SER A 123 -22.92 -17.51 32.76
N ILE A 124 -22.06 -18.00 33.65
CA ILE A 124 -22.26 -19.29 34.30
C ILE A 124 -22.69 -18.94 35.73
N ASP A 125 -23.95 -18.60 35.90
CA ASP A 125 -24.80 -18.80 37.07
C ASP A 125 -26.05 -17.94 36.90
N THR A 126 -27.11 -18.52 36.45
CA THR A 126 -28.48 -18.48 36.94
C THR A 126 -29.39 -19.10 35.89
N VAL A 127 -29.66 -20.36 36.11
CA VAL A 127 -30.84 -21.02 35.55
C VAL A 127 -32.00 -20.54 36.43
N ASP A 128 -32.89 -19.77 35.84
CA ASP A 128 -34.34 -19.82 36.11
C ASP A 128 -35.05 -18.75 35.26
N SER A 129 -35.67 -19.19 34.23
CA SER A 129 -37.05 -18.88 33.81
C SER A 129 -37.23 -19.28 32.34
N ILE A 130 -37.93 -20.37 32.22
CA ILE A 130 -38.58 -20.81 30.99
C ILE A 130 -39.75 -19.89 30.75
N ASP A 131 -39.76 -19.13 29.64
CA ASP A 131 -41.02 -18.82 28.98
C ASP A 131 -40.83 -18.51 27.48
N THR A 132 -41.56 -19.32 26.73
CA THR A 132 -42.05 -19.15 25.36
C THR A 132 -41.06 -19.02 24.22
N VAL A 133 -40.82 -20.19 23.63
CA VAL A 133 -40.48 -20.49 22.23
C VAL A 133 -41.49 -19.81 21.30
N ASP A 134 -40.95 -19.03 20.35
CA ASP A 134 -41.29 -19.08 18.91
C ASP A 134 -40.63 -17.88 18.20
N LYS A 135 -39.31 -18.00 17.98
CA LYS A 135 -38.63 -17.47 16.79
C LYS A 135 -37.47 -18.44 16.50
N VAL A 136 -37.57 -19.19 15.42
CA VAL A 136 -36.44 -19.87 14.83
C VAL A 136 -35.40 -18.79 14.57
N ASP A 137 -34.46 -18.62 15.51
CA ASP A 137 -33.28 -17.77 15.34
C ASP A 137 -32.55 -18.32 14.12
N THR A 138 -32.63 -17.60 13.01
CA THR A 138 -31.72 -17.80 11.86
C THR A 138 -30.33 -17.56 12.43
N VAL A 139 -29.62 -18.64 12.73
CA VAL A 139 -28.21 -18.60 13.14
C VAL A 139 -27.50 -17.81 12.04
N ASP A 140 -26.95 -16.63 12.39
CA ASP A 140 -26.32 -15.75 11.45
C ASP A 140 -25.15 -16.51 10.80
N THR A 141 -25.29 -16.86 9.52
CA THR A 141 -24.32 -17.64 8.78
C THR A 141 -23.43 -16.72 7.96
N ILE A 142 -22.12 -16.92 8.04
CA ILE A 142 -21.13 -16.31 7.16
C ILE A 142 -20.74 -17.33 6.09
N ASP A 143 -20.87 -16.95 4.83
CA ASP A 143 -20.53 -17.80 3.69
C ASP A 143 -19.11 -17.46 3.18
N LEU A 144 -18.20 -18.41 3.32
CA LEU A 144 -16.81 -18.36 2.88
C LEU A 144 -16.54 -19.38 1.75
N THR A 145 -17.53 -19.65 0.91
CA THR A 145 -17.39 -20.59 -0.22
C THR A 145 -16.98 -19.90 -1.54
N ALA A 146 -16.76 -18.59 -1.54
CA ALA A 146 -16.34 -17.84 -2.73
C ALA A 146 -15.08 -18.48 -3.34
N PRO A 147 -15.07 -18.78 -4.66
CA PRO A 147 -13.94 -19.47 -5.31
C PRO A 147 -12.61 -18.72 -5.17
N GLU A 148 -12.66 -17.41 -5.14
CA GLU A 148 -11.49 -16.53 -5.03
C GLU A 148 -10.76 -16.69 -3.68
N LEU A 149 -11.44 -17.20 -2.64
CA LEU A 149 -10.82 -17.51 -1.34
C LEU A 149 -9.91 -18.76 -1.40
N ASP A 150 -9.99 -19.56 -2.47
CA ASP A 150 -9.12 -20.73 -2.67
C ASP A 150 -7.79 -20.39 -3.31
N GLU A 151 -7.63 -19.18 -3.82
CA GLU A 151 -6.36 -18.74 -4.37
C GLU A 151 -5.27 -18.77 -3.28
N PRO A 152 -4.08 -19.29 -3.58
CA PRO A 152 -3.00 -19.40 -2.58
C PRO A 152 -2.70 -18.07 -1.87
N VAL A 153 -2.79 -16.95 -2.58
CA VAL A 153 -2.57 -15.60 -2.04
C VAL A 153 -3.66 -15.18 -1.03
N MET A 154 -4.84 -15.79 -1.08
CA MET A 154 -5.97 -15.53 -0.19
C MET A 154 -6.06 -16.51 1.00
N ALA A 155 -5.22 -17.53 1.06
CA ALA A 155 -5.30 -18.58 2.09
C ALA A 155 -5.24 -18.02 3.54
N SER A 156 -4.38 -17.02 3.77
CA SER A 156 -4.28 -16.34 5.08
C SER A 156 -5.55 -15.54 5.40
N ARG A 157 -6.19 -14.93 4.42
CA ARG A 157 -7.44 -14.17 4.58
C ARG A 157 -8.60 -15.07 4.90
N ASN A 158 -8.72 -16.19 4.20
CA ASN A 158 -9.71 -17.23 4.49
C ASN A 158 -9.55 -17.73 5.93
N THR A 159 -8.31 -18.06 6.36
CA THR A 159 -8.02 -18.51 7.72
C THR A 159 -8.44 -17.46 8.76
N LEU A 160 -8.10 -16.20 8.54
CA LEU A 160 -8.46 -15.08 9.42
C LEU A 160 -9.98 -14.95 9.56
N LEU A 161 -10.70 -14.83 8.45
CA LEU A 161 -12.15 -14.63 8.45
C LEU A 161 -12.87 -15.79 9.10
N HIS A 162 -12.48 -17.02 8.75
CA HIS A 162 -13.10 -18.23 9.29
C HIS A 162 -12.90 -18.30 10.82
N THR A 163 -11.67 -18.05 11.31
CA THR A 163 -11.36 -18.05 12.74
C THR A 163 -12.15 -16.97 13.48
N LEU A 164 -12.16 -15.73 12.99
CA LEU A 164 -12.87 -14.63 13.62
C LEU A 164 -14.39 -14.82 13.64
N ALA A 165 -14.95 -15.31 12.53
CA ALA A 165 -16.39 -15.60 12.46
C ALA A 165 -16.80 -16.69 13.47
N LEU A 166 -16.03 -17.77 13.56
CA LEU A 166 -16.25 -18.81 14.57
C LEU A 166 -16.12 -18.26 16.00
N HIS A 167 -15.08 -17.48 16.26
CA HIS A 167 -14.85 -16.88 17.57
C HIS A 167 -15.98 -15.91 17.97
N ALA A 168 -16.52 -15.17 17.02
CA ALA A 168 -17.66 -14.29 17.21
C ALA A 168 -19.03 -15.00 17.33
N GLY A 169 -19.04 -16.34 17.22
CA GLY A 169 -20.25 -17.15 17.42
C GLY A 169 -21.10 -17.34 16.17
N PHE A 170 -20.61 -16.97 15.00
CA PHE A 170 -21.31 -17.25 13.73
C PHE A 170 -21.19 -18.71 13.31
N THR A 171 -22.20 -19.22 12.61
CA THR A 171 -22.06 -20.43 11.80
C THR A 171 -21.31 -20.06 10.51
N VAL A 172 -20.28 -20.83 10.18
CA VAL A 172 -19.50 -20.59 8.97
C VAL A 172 -19.77 -21.67 7.95
N ARG A 173 -20.26 -21.28 6.78
CA ARG A 173 -20.25 -22.14 5.59
C ARG A 173 -18.93 -21.91 4.87
N GLY A 174 -18.01 -22.86 5.01
CA GLY A 174 -16.69 -22.84 4.39
C GLY A 174 -16.38 -24.19 3.73
N ARG A 175 -15.27 -24.24 3.00
CA ARG A 175 -14.81 -25.47 2.33
C ARG A 175 -14.06 -26.43 3.24
N CYS A 176 -13.69 -26.00 4.45
CA CYS A 176 -13.08 -26.87 5.45
C CYS A 176 -13.88 -26.81 6.76
N SER A 177 -13.90 -27.93 7.48
CA SER A 177 -14.49 -27.98 8.82
C SER A 177 -13.66 -27.17 9.83
N GLU A 178 -14.25 -26.80 10.96
CA GLU A 178 -13.55 -26.15 12.08
C GLU A 178 -12.36 -26.99 12.56
N GLU A 179 -12.50 -28.32 12.61
CA GLU A 179 -11.42 -29.22 12.98
C GLU A 179 -10.26 -29.21 11.98
N ALA A 180 -10.55 -29.22 10.67
CA ALA A 180 -9.54 -29.15 9.63
C ALA A 180 -8.81 -27.79 9.67
N LEU A 181 -9.53 -26.69 9.91
CA LEU A 181 -8.96 -25.37 10.11
C LEU A 181 -8.01 -25.34 11.32
N ARG A 182 -8.47 -25.84 12.47
CA ARG A 182 -7.68 -25.92 13.70
C ARG A 182 -6.40 -26.74 13.51
N THR A 183 -6.52 -27.90 12.89
CA THR A 183 -5.37 -28.78 12.60
C THR A 183 -4.36 -28.11 11.69
N ARG A 184 -4.83 -27.41 10.66
CA ARG A 184 -3.96 -26.64 9.74
C ARG A 184 -3.22 -25.53 10.48
N VAL A 185 -3.92 -24.70 11.25
CA VAL A 185 -3.32 -23.59 12.00
C VAL A 185 -2.36 -24.11 13.08
N ALA A 186 -2.68 -25.22 13.76
CA ALA A 186 -1.79 -25.84 14.74
C ALA A 186 -0.47 -26.32 14.10
N ARG A 187 -0.54 -26.94 12.93
CA ARG A 187 0.65 -27.37 12.18
C ARG A 187 1.52 -26.19 11.74
N GLU A 188 0.92 -25.10 11.28
CA GLU A 188 1.67 -23.88 10.93
C GLU A 188 2.28 -23.22 12.18
N TYR A 189 1.58 -23.21 13.31
CA TYR A 189 2.09 -22.73 14.58
C TYR A 189 3.31 -23.56 15.06
N GLU A 190 3.27 -24.89 15.02
CA GLU A 190 4.40 -25.75 15.35
C GLU A 190 5.64 -25.46 14.49
N ARG A 191 5.44 -25.09 13.23
CA ARG A 191 6.51 -24.74 12.28
C ARG A 191 7.01 -23.30 12.43
N CYS A 192 6.26 -22.41 13.06
CA CYS A 192 6.61 -20.98 13.12
C CYS A 192 7.88 -20.67 13.94
N SER A 193 8.32 -21.57 14.81
CA SER A 193 9.58 -21.46 15.52
C SER A 193 10.80 -21.80 14.65
N GLN A 194 10.61 -22.59 13.59
CA GLN A 194 11.65 -23.05 12.67
C GLN A 194 11.72 -22.20 11.40
N ASP A 195 10.60 -21.59 11.00
CA ASP A 195 10.48 -20.78 9.80
C ASP A 195 10.77 -19.30 10.09
N LYS A 196 11.44 -18.64 9.15
CA LYS A 196 11.58 -17.18 9.17
C LYS A 196 10.24 -16.57 8.73
N LEU A 197 9.40 -16.24 9.69
CA LEU A 197 8.18 -15.45 9.48
C LEU A 197 8.42 -14.00 9.88
N LYS A 198 7.73 -13.08 9.21
CA LYS A 198 7.65 -11.67 9.65
C LYS A 198 7.07 -11.64 11.06
N GLN A 199 7.57 -10.77 11.90
CA GLN A 199 7.14 -10.73 13.31
C GLN A 199 5.62 -10.54 13.46
N TRP A 200 5.03 -9.65 12.65
CA TRP A 200 3.57 -9.48 12.67
C TRP A 200 2.80 -10.71 12.18
N SER A 201 3.29 -11.40 11.15
CA SER A 201 2.67 -12.64 10.67
C SER A 201 2.77 -13.76 11.70
N LYS A 202 3.87 -13.83 12.45
CA LYS A 202 4.05 -14.77 13.56
C LYS A 202 3.07 -14.48 14.69
N ALA A 203 2.91 -13.22 15.09
CA ALA A 203 1.95 -12.82 16.11
C ALA A 203 0.49 -13.11 15.69
N GLU A 204 0.14 -12.81 14.44
CA GLU A 204 -1.19 -13.11 13.89
C GLU A 204 -1.47 -14.63 13.90
N LEU A 205 -0.52 -15.45 13.47
CA LEU A 205 -0.64 -16.90 13.47
C LEU A 205 -0.84 -17.46 14.88
N ILE A 206 -0.04 -17.01 15.86
CA ILE A 206 -0.18 -17.42 17.26
C ILE A 206 -1.55 -16.99 17.81
N ALA A 207 -1.98 -15.77 17.51
CA ALA A 207 -3.30 -15.29 17.94
C ALA A 207 -4.44 -16.15 17.38
N LEU A 208 -4.42 -16.46 16.08
CA LEU A 208 -5.43 -17.34 15.46
C LEU A 208 -5.40 -18.76 16.06
N HIS A 209 -4.21 -19.28 16.38
CA HIS A 209 -4.06 -20.55 17.05
C HIS A 209 -4.72 -20.53 18.44
N ILE A 210 -4.45 -19.50 19.25
CA ILE A 210 -5.08 -19.33 20.57
C ILE A 210 -6.61 -19.32 20.46
N LEU A 211 -7.17 -18.53 19.52
CA LEU A 211 -8.62 -18.43 19.35
C LEU A 211 -9.27 -19.79 19.04
N LEU A 212 -8.65 -20.56 18.15
CA LEU A 212 -9.16 -21.89 17.77
C LEU A 212 -8.99 -22.94 18.86
N GLN A 213 -7.89 -22.92 19.63
CA GLN A 213 -7.66 -23.85 20.74
C GLN A 213 -8.55 -23.53 21.94
N ALA A 214 -8.78 -22.26 22.24
CA ALA A 214 -9.70 -21.82 23.29
C ALA A 214 -11.14 -22.28 23.00
N ARG A 215 -11.56 -22.13 21.75
CA ARG A 215 -12.88 -22.59 21.30
C ARG A 215 -13.05 -24.11 21.42
N ALA A 216 -11.98 -24.88 21.23
CA ALA A 216 -11.96 -26.33 21.40
C ALA A 216 -11.78 -26.80 22.86
N GLY A 217 -11.61 -25.87 23.82
CA GLY A 217 -11.39 -26.19 25.24
C GLY A 217 -9.99 -26.72 25.56
N HIS A 218 -9.00 -26.51 24.71
CA HIS A 218 -7.63 -27.02 24.88
C HIS A 218 -6.77 -26.04 25.73
N ALA A 219 -7.04 -25.95 27.04
CA ALA A 219 -6.43 -24.97 27.93
C ALA A 219 -4.89 -24.99 27.93
N ALA A 220 -4.25 -26.16 27.94
CA ALA A 220 -2.79 -26.28 27.91
C ALA A 220 -2.15 -25.70 26.63
N ALA A 221 -2.82 -25.89 25.48
CA ALA A 221 -2.36 -25.31 24.21
C ALA A 221 -2.53 -23.78 24.19
N VAL A 222 -3.60 -23.27 24.78
CA VAL A 222 -3.84 -21.83 24.94
C VAL A 222 -2.77 -21.20 25.84
N GLU A 223 -2.44 -21.80 26.98
CA GLU A 223 -1.42 -21.31 27.90
C GLU A 223 -0.03 -21.27 27.22
N ALA A 224 0.38 -22.37 26.57
CA ALA A 224 1.67 -22.43 25.86
C ALA A 224 1.77 -21.38 24.75
N ALA A 225 0.74 -21.25 23.90
CA ALA A 225 0.73 -20.25 22.85
C ALA A 225 0.62 -18.81 23.38
N GLY A 226 -0.04 -18.61 24.53
CA GLY A 226 -0.08 -17.33 25.24
C GLY A 226 1.32 -16.90 25.71
N PHE A 227 2.10 -17.83 26.25
CA PHE A 227 3.49 -17.60 26.59
C PHE A 227 4.31 -17.19 25.36
N ASP A 228 4.16 -17.90 24.25
CA ASP A 228 4.85 -17.56 23.01
C ASP A 228 4.45 -16.17 22.49
N LEU A 229 3.17 -15.83 22.51
CA LEU A 229 2.69 -14.52 22.07
C LEU A 229 3.27 -13.37 22.90
N VAL A 230 3.36 -13.55 24.22
CA VAL A 230 4.00 -12.56 25.12
C VAL A 230 5.47 -12.33 24.76
N HIS A 231 6.17 -13.34 24.25
CA HIS A 231 7.60 -13.29 23.94
C HIS A 231 7.93 -12.95 22.47
N VAL A 232 6.96 -12.90 21.57
CA VAL A 232 7.16 -12.55 20.15
C VAL A 232 7.57 -11.08 19.94
N GLN A 233 7.56 -10.28 20.99
CA GLN A 233 7.82 -8.84 20.89
C GLN A 233 9.24 -8.53 20.38
N SER A 234 9.31 -7.66 19.36
CA SER A 234 10.57 -7.00 19.02
C SER A 234 10.81 -5.81 19.96
N PRO A 235 12.01 -5.72 20.58
CA PRO A 235 12.36 -4.56 21.40
C PRO A 235 12.37 -3.23 20.64
N ARG A 236 12.43 -3.24 19.30
CA ARG A 236 12.62 -2.03 18.48
C ARG A 236 11.42 -1.61 17.67
N ALA A 237 10.55 -2.50 17.23
CA ALA A 237 9.45 -2.16 16.35
C ALA A 237 8.11 -2.77 16.76
N GLY A 238 8.10 -3.86 17.49
CA GLY A 238 6.90 -4.61 17.85
C GLY A 238 5.92 -4.82 16.68
N PHE A 239 5.10 -5.80 16.72
CA PHE A 239 3.98 -5.94 15.78
C PHE A 239 2.88 -4.89 16.01
N PHE A 240 3.13 -3.93 16.89
CA PHE A 240 2.20 -2.88 17.32
C PHE A 240 2.06 -1.68 16.38
N PHE A 241 2.68 -1.69 15.21
CA PHE A 241 2.62 -0.57 14.29
C PHE A 241 1.35 -0.60 13.41
N ASN A 242 0.66 -1.73 13.35
CA ASN A 242 -0.57 -1.85 12.59
C ASN A 242 -1.73 -2.35 13.48
N PRO A 243 -2.94 -1.81 13.33
CA PRO A 243 -4.08 -2.15 14.19
C PRO A 243 -4.58 -3.59 14.01
N VAL A 244 -4.31 -4.23 12.86
CA VAL A 244 -4.75 -5.61 12.58
C VAL A 244 -4.03 -6.60 13.49
N SER A 245 -2.69 -6.62 13.44
CA SER A 245 -1.87 -7.51 14.29
C SER A 245 -2.05 -7.17 15.77
N THR A 246 -2.16 -5.86 16.10
CA THR A 246 -2.40 -5.39 17.45
C THR A 246 -3.72 -5.90 18.01
N ALA A 247 -4.81 -5.80 17.23
CA ALA A 247 -6.13 -6.25 17.64
C ALA A 247 -6.20 -7.78 17.80
N LEU A 248 -5.63 -8.54 16.86
CA LEU A 248 -5.59 -10.00 16.94
C LEU A 248 -4.81 -10.47 18.17
N ALA A 249 -3.63 -9.91 18.40
CA ALA A 249 -2.82 -10.23 19.57
C ALA A 249 -3.54 -9.85 20.87
N TYR A 250 -4.22 -8.70 20.90
CA TYR A 250 -4.98 -8.26 22.06
C TYR A 250 -6.15 -9.21 22.39
N ILE A 251 -6.96 -9.60 21.41
CA ILE A 251 -8.04 -10.58 21.61
C ILE A 251 -7.49 -11.88 22.18
N ALA A 252 -6.39 -12.39 21.60
CA ALA A 252 -5.76 -13.62 22.06
C ALA A 252 -5.24 -13.51 23.50
N LEU A 253 -4.64 -12.37 23.89
CA LEU A 253 -4.17 -12.12 25.25
C LEU A 253 -5.32 -11.92 26.26
N CYS A 254 -6.48 -11.41 25.85
CA CYS A 254 -7.67 -11.38 26.71
C CYS A 254 -8.06 -12.79 27.17
N ILE A 255 -7.74 -13.81 26.39
CA ILE A 255 -8.04 -15.23 26.67
C ILE A 255 -6.88 -15.90 27.40
N ALA A 256 -5.67 -15.78 26.86
CA ALA A 256 -4.52 -16.59 27.28
C ALA A 256 -3.70 -15.96 28.42
N ALA A 257 -3.61 -14.64 28.49
CA ALA A 257 -2.77 -13.92 29.45
C ALA A 257 -3.35 -12.53 29.81
N PRO A 258 -4.58 -12.47 30.35
CA PRO A 258 -5.22 -11.21 30.72
C PRO A 258 -4.37 -10.51 31.81
N ALA A 259 -4.32 -9.17 31.73
CA ALA A 259 -3.51 -8.32 32.62
C ALA A 259 -1.98 -8.56 32.57
N SER A 260 -1.45 -9.20 31.53
CA SER A 260 -0.01 -9.21 31.24
C SER A 260 0.48 -7.84 30.76
N ASP A 261 1.77 -7.52 30.92
CA ASP A 261 2.34 -6.26 30.43
C ASP A 261 2.03 -6.01 28.94
N PRO A 262 2.21 -6.98 28.02
CA PRO A 262 1.79 -6.82 26.63
C PRO A 262 0.31 -6.53 26.45
N TRP A 263 -0.57 -7.12 27.26
CA TRP A 263 -2.00 -6.86 27.21
C TRP A 263 -2.31 -5.38 27.41
N TYR A 264 -1.71 -4.73 28.43
CA TYR A 264 -1.88 -3.29 28.66
C TYR A 264 -1.30 -2.47 27.52
N VAL A 265 -0.11 -2.80 27.03
CA VAL A 265 0.54 -2.08 25.92
C VAL A 265 -0.30 -2.12 24.64
N LEU A 266 -0.86 -3.28 24.30
CA LEU A 266 -1.70 -3.44 23.10
C LEU A 266 -3.01 -2.67 23.23
N ARG A 267 -3.66 -2.75 24.41
CA ARG A 267 -4.89 -1.99 24.69
C ARG A 267 -4.65 -0.49 24.56
N ASP A 268 -3.63 0.04 25.23
CA ASP A 268 -3.29 1.46 25.20
C ASP A 268 -2.93 1.90 23.78
N ARG A 269 -2.29 1.05 23.00
CA ARG A 269 -1.99 1.33 21.60
C ARG A 269 -3.26 1.44 20.77
N LEU A 270 -4.18 0.49 20.86
CA LEU A 270 -5.47 0.54 20.18
C LEU A 270 -6.25 1.81 20.53
N LEU A 271 -6.31 2.18 21.83
CA LEU A 271 -7.02 3.38 22.26
C LEU A 271 -6.37 4.68 21.75
N ARG A 272 -5.03 4.76 21.71
CA ARG A 272 -4.31 5.94 21.20
C ARG A 272 -4.44 6.10 19.69
N ASP A 273 -4.48 5.01 18.95
CA ASP A 273 -4.54 5.04 17.49
C ASP A 273 -5.95 5.29 16.95
N GLN A 274 -6.98 5.28 17.82
CA GLN A 274 -8.34 5.61 17.42
C GLN A 274 -8.42 7.06 16.95
N GLN A 275 -8.88 7.27 15.73
CA GLN A 275 -9.06 8.61 15.16
C GLN A 275 -10.23 9.33 15.84
N PRO A 276 -10.30 10.67 15.73
CA PRO A 276 -11.40 11.45 16.31
C PRO A 276 -12.79 11.03 15.80
N ASP A 277 -12.89 10.55 14.55
CA ASP A 277 -14.11 10.03 13.94
C ASP A 277 -14.51 8.64 14.44
N GLY A 278 -13.67 7.99 15.25
CA GLY A 278 -13.89 6.66 15.80
C GLY A 278 -13.26 5.52 15.00
N SER A 279 -12.67 5.80 13.85
CA SER A 279 -12.03 4.81 13.00
C SER A 279 -10.60 4.46 13.42
N TRP A 280 -10.06 3.39 12.80
CA TRP A 280 -8.62 3.10 12.76
C TRP A 280 -8.15 3.08 11.33
N ARG A 281 -6.93 3.56 11.14
CA ARG A 281 -6.24 3.54 9.84
C ARG A 281 -5.13 2.50 9.87
N PHE A 282 -4.74 1.96 8.71
CA PHE A 282 -3.76 0.88 8.64
C PHE A 282 -2.43 1.29 9.31
N CYS A 283 -1.40 1.58 8.58
CA CYS A 283 -0.11 2.03 9.12
C CYS A 283 0.56 2.98 8.15
N THR A 284 1.50 3.77 8.65
CA THR A 284 2.39 4.57 7.83
C THR A 284 3.42 3.69 7.13
N SER A 285 3.98 4.18 6.04
CA SER A 285 5.06 3.57 5.27
C SER A 285 6.18 4.59 5.04
N ASP A 286 6.70 5.13 6.14
CA ASP A 286 7.61 6.28 6.17
C ASP A 286 8.81 6.15 5.22
N VAL A 287 9.45 4.97 5.13
CA VAL A 287 10.59 4.76 4.23
C VAL A 287 10.12 4.65 2.78
N TRP A 288 9.04 3.90 2.53
CA TRP A 288 8.46 3.79 1.20
C TRP A 288 7.97 5.14 0.69
N ASP A 289 7.15 5.86 1.47
CA ASP A 289 6.61 7.18 1.15
C ASP A 289 7.74 8.17 0.84
N THR A 290 8.76 8.23 1.70
CA THR A 290 9.92 9.11 1.49
C THR A 290 10.65 8.78 0.19
N SER A 291 10.83 7.50 -0.14
CA SER A 291 11.46 7.08 -1.40
C SER A 291 10.67 7.50 -2.64
N LEU A 292 9.33 7.38 -2.59
CA LEU A 292 8.44 7.82 -3.67
C LEU A 292 8.45 9.34 -3.84
N ILE A 293 8.36 10.08 -2.75
CA ILE A 293 8.40 11.55 -2.75
C ILE A 293 9.74 12.03 -3.33
N VAL A 294 10.87 11.49 -2.87
CA VAL A 294 12.17 11.87 -3.43
C VAL A 294 12.21 11.60 -4.94
N ARG A 295 11.80 10.42 -5.39
CA ARG A 295 11.77 10.07 -6.83
C ARG A 295 10.89 11.00 -7.66
N GLY A 296 9.74 11.42 -7.12
CA GLY A 296 8.79 12.28 -7.83
C GLY A 296 9.16 13.77 -7.85
N PHE A 297 9.87 14.24 -6.81
CA PHE A 297 10.07 15.67 -6.57
C PHE A 297 11.51 16.15 -6.71
N VAL A 298 12.51 15.26 -6.81
CA VAL A 298 13.95 15.62 -6.74
C VAL A 298 14.37 16.67 -7.75
N ASP A 299 13.76 16.71 -8.93
CA ASP A 299 14.07 17.66 -10.00
C ASP A 299 13.41 19.04 -9.80
N HIS A 300 12.54 19.21 -8.79
CA HIS A 300 11.91 20.50 -8.51
C HIS A 300 12.82 21.36 -7.62
N PRO A 301 13.18 22.61 -8.03
CA PRO A 301 14.17 23.44 -7.32
C PRO A 301 13.81 23.73 -5.86
N ASP A 302 12.52 23.98 -5.55
CA ASP A 302 12.10 24.32 -4.20
C ASP A 302 12.10 23.09 -3.28
N PHE A 303 11.74 21.91 -3.80
CA PHE A 303 11.88 20.66 -3.07
C PHE A 303 13.34 20.33 -2.80
N ALA A 304 14.20 20.45 -3.81
CA ALA A 304 15.63 20.21 -3.69
C ALA A 304 16.28 21.10 -2.62
N ARG A 305 15.80 22.35 -2.51
CA ARG A 305 16.33 23.33 -1.53
C ARG A 305 15.82 23.10 -0.11
N ASN A 306 14.55 22.75 0.04
CA ASN A 306 13.86 22.81 1.34
C ASN A 306 13.63 21.45 2.00
N ALA A 307 13.52 20.35 1.24
CA ALA A 307 13.11 19.05 1.75
C ALA A 307 14.03 17.87 1.39
N LEU A 308 14.82 17.99 0.32
CA LEU A 308 15.58 16.85 -0.20
C LEU A 308 16.62 16.36 0.79
N GLN A 309 17.44 17.24 1.36
CA GLN A 309 18.54 16.84 2.24
C GLN A 309 18.07 16.08 3.48
N PRO A 310 17.08 16.57 4.26
CA PRO A 310 16.53 15.81 5.38
C PRO A 310 15.95 14.44 4.97
N ALA A 311 15.32 14.36 3.79
CA ALA A 311 14.80 13.09 3.28
C ALA A 311 15.91 12.07 2.97
N LEU A 312 17.02 12.53 2.37
CA LEU A 312 18.16 11.65 2.10
C LEU A 312 18.83 11.19 3.40
N ASP A 313 18.96 12.06 4.39
CA ASP A 313 19.51 11.73 5.70
C ASP A 313 18.63 10.69 6.42
N PHE A 314 17.30 10.84 6.35
CA PHE A 314 16.35 9.86 6.88
C PHE A 314 16.49 8.51 6.18
N LEU A 315 16.50 8.46 4.85
CA LEU A 315 16.67 7.21 4.10
C LEU A 315 18.00 6.53 4.46
N GLN A 316 19.08 7.29 4.61
CA GLN A 316 20.36 6.74 5.01
C GLN A 316 20.33 6.17 6.44
N ALA A 317 19.71 6.88 7.38
CA ALA A 317 19.61 6.49 8.78
C ALA A 317 18.74 5.25 9.02
N THR A 318 17.76 5.00 8.14
CA THR A 318 16.81 3.89 8.26
C THR A 318 17.25 2.60 7.57
N GLN A 319 18.46 2.57 6.96
CA GLN A 319 19.00 1.33 6.41
C GLN A 319 19.28 0.31 7.53
N ASN A 320 18.69 -0.88 7.38
CA ASN A 320 18.90 -1.96 8.34
C ASN A 320 20.34 -2.49 8.36
N PRO A 321 20.76 -3.17 9.44
CA PRO A 321 22.10 -3.77 9.54
C PRO A 321 22.43 -4.76 8.40
N ASP A 322 21.42 -5.42 7.83
CA ASP A 322 21.58 -6.35 6.71
C ASP A 322 21.86 -5.66 5.36
N GLY A 323 21.75 -4.33 5.31
CA GLY A 323 21.97 -3.51 4.11
C GLY A 323 20.72 -3.20 3.30
N GLY A 324 19.57 -3.80 3.61
CA GLY A 324 18.29 -3.50 2.98
C GLY A 324 17.53 -2.38 3.69
N TRP A 325 16.39 -2.01 3.13
CA TRP A 325 15.41 -1.12 3.75
C TRP A 325 14.06 -1.80 3.92
N PRO A 326 13.38 -1.49 5.03
CA PRO A 326 11.99 -1.88 5.22
C PRO A 326 11.04 -0.83 4.62
N PHE A 327 9.78 -1.21 4.35
CA PHE A 327 8.76 -0.22 3.95
C PHE A 327 8.46 0.81 5.05
N ARG A 328 8.71 0.42 6.29
CA ARG A 328 8.55 1.23 7.50
C ARG A 328 9.74 1.07 8.42
N SER A 329 10.18 2.15 9.04
CA SER A 329 11.28 2.13 10.01
C SER A 329 11.04 1.11 11.13
N GLY A 330 12.06 0.29 11.40
CA GLY A 330 12.08 -0.64 12.52
C GLY A 330 11.48 -2.03 12.23
N VAL A 331 11.04 -2.32 11.00
CA VAL A 331 10.64 -3.67 10.59
C VAL A 331 11.74 -4.34 9.73
N GLU A 332 11.51 -5.57 9.30
CA GLU A 332 12.45 -6.32 8.46
C GLU A 332 12.58 -5.71 7.08
N SER A 333 13.78 -5.80 6.50
CA SER A 333 14.05 -5.35 5.14
C SER A 333 13.20 -6.09 4.12
N ASP A 334 12.78 -5.36 3.10
CA ASP A 334 12.13 -5.92 1.92
C ASP A 334 12.85 -5.48 0.63
N ASN A 335 12.70 -6.28 -0.42
CA ASN A 335 13.41 -6.03 -1.67
C ASN A 335 12.77 -4.92 -2.49
N ASP A 336 11.48 -4.70 -2.34
CA ASP A 336 10.72 -3.66 -3.02
C ASP A 336 11.20 -2.27 -2.58
N THR A 337 11.12 -2.02 -1.27
CA THR A 337 11.58 -0.76 -0.69
C THR A 337 13.07 -0.57 -0.88
N THR A 338 13.88 -1.64 -0.75
CA THR A 338 15.32 -1.54 -1.02
C THR A 338 15.59 -1.06 -2.45
N GLY A 339 14.91 -1.63 -3.45
CA GLY A 339 15.02 -1.16 -4.84
C GLY A 339 14.59 0.29 -5.02
N ALA A 340 13.45 0.67 -4.44
CA ALA A 340 12.91 2.04 -4.51
C ALA A 340 13.85 3.08 -3.86
N VAL A 341 14.43 2.77 -2.70
CA VAL A 341 15.38 3.68 -2.01
C VAL A 341 16.68 3.81 -2.79
N VAL A 342 17.20 2.70 -3.35
CA VAL A 342 18.40 2.76 -4.23
C VAL A 342 18.16 3.70 -5.42
N LEU A 343 16.97 3.67 -6.01
CA LEU A 343 16.58 4.59 -7.09
C LEU A 343 16.42 6.03 -6.60
N ALA A 344 15.86 6.25 -5.42
CA ALA A 344 15.70 7.58 -4.81
C ALA A 344 17.07 8.24 -4.49
N LEU A 345 18.05 7.45 -4.06
CA LEU A 345 19.40 7.91 -3.75
C LEU A 345 20.29 8.10 -4.97
N ARG A 346 19.81 7.76 -6.17
CA ARG A 346 20.59 7.85 -7.41
C ARG A 346 21.01 9.30 -7.71
N GLY A 347 22.30 9.50 -7.98
CA GLY A 347 22.85 10.81 -8.33
C GLY A 347 23.08 11.73 -7.13
N THR A 348 22.83 11.25 -5.89
CA THR A 348 23.12 12.01 -4.67
C THR A 348 24.52 11.69 -4.15
N MET A 349 25.21 12.71 -3.57
CA MET A 349 26.60 12.55 -3.06
C MET A 349 26.70 11.66 -1.82
N GLN A 350 25.58 11.37 -1.14
CA GLN A 350 25.56 10.80 0.21
C GLN A 350 25.53 9.28 0.26
N GLY A 351 25.41 8.62 -0.89
CA GLY A 351 24.97 7.24 -0.91
C GLY A 351 26.01 6.15 -1.15
N GLU A 352 27.29 6.44 -1.39
CA GLU A 352 28.18 5.39 -1.92
C GLU A 352 28.24 4.12 -1.05
N ARG A 353 28.55 4.25 0.22
CA ARG A 353 28.62 3.07 1.15
C ARG A 353 27.25 2.46 1.40
N THR A 354 26.21 3.29 1.48
CA THR A 354 24.82 2.90 1.69
C THR A 354 24.33 2.10 0.49
N ILE A 355 24.63 2.57 -0.72
CA ILE A 355 24.32 1.86 -1.97
C ILE A 355 25.10 0.54 -2.07
N ASP A 356 26.40 0.52 -1.74
CA ASP A 356 27.19 -0.73 -1.80
C ASP A 356 26.60 -1.81 -0.86
N ARG A 357 26.17 -1.42 0.34
CA ARG A 357 25.50 -2.33 1.26
C ARG A 357 24.18 -2.87 0.70
N ALA A 358 23.41 -2.00 0.02
CA ALA A 358 22.15 -2.39 -0.60
C ALA A 358 22.37 -3.35 -1.78
N LEU A 359 23.33 -3.06 -2.65
CA LEU A 359 23.67 -3.96 -3.75
C LEU A 359 24.17 -5.32 -3.24
N ALA A 360 24.97 -5.33 -2.16
CA ALA A 360 25.40 -6.57 -1.51
C ALA A 360 24.22 -7.32 -0.88
N TYR A 361 23.27 -6.61 -0.26
CA TYR A 361 22.03 -7.20 0.24
C TYR A 361 21.23 -7.84 -0.91
N LEU A 362 20.92 -7.11 -1.98
CA LEU A 362 20.16 -7.62 -3.13
C LEU A 362 20.85 -8.83 -3.80
N ALA A 363 22.19 -8.82 -3.87
CA ALA A 363 22.94 -9.95 -4.38
C ALA A 363 22.83 -11.21 -3.51
N ARG A 364 22.86 -11.03 -2.18
CA ARG A 364 22.77 -12.15 -1.22
C ARG A 364 21.37 -12.77 -1.21
N VAL A 365 20.35 -11.99 -1.49
CA VAL A 365 18.95 -12.39 -1.39
C VAL A 365 18.33 -12.80 -2.72
N GLN A 366 19.08 -12.74 -3.82
CA GLN A 366 18.66 -13.26 -5.11
C GLN A 366 18.39 -14.77 -5.00
N MET A 367 17.28 -15.20 -5.56
CA MET A 367 16.92 -16.62 -5.64
C MET A 367 17.77 -17.34 -6.69
N ASP A 368 17.84 -18.67 -6.62
CA ASP A 368 18.58 -19.51 -7.60
C ASP A 368 18.08 -19.32 -9.05
N ASN A 369 16.81 -18.93 -9.22
CA ASN A 369 16.23 -18.62 -10.53
C ASN A 369 16.51 -17.20 -11.02
N GLY A 370 17.32 -16.42 -10.29
CA GLY A 370 17.70 -15.05 -10.65
C GLY A 370 16.67 -13.98 -10.33
N LEU A 371 15.62 -14.30 -9.57
CA LEU A 371 14.54 -13.38 -9.21
C LEU A 371 14.62 -12.93 -7.75
N TRP A 372 13.74 -12.01 -7.36
CA TRP A 372 13.59 -11.50 -6.00
C TRP A 372 12.13 -11.60 -5.55
N ARG A 373 11.94 -11.98 -4.28
CA ARG A 373 10.65 -11.94 -3.57
C ARG A 373 10.50 -10.58 -2.90
N THR A 374 9.29 -10.25 -2.43
CA THR A 374 9.14 -9.04 -1.60
C THR A 374 9.95 -9.19 -0.30
N TRP A 375 9.69 -10.26 0.45
CA TRP A 375 10.42 -10.60 1.67
C TRP A 375 11.07 -11.99 1.56
N HIS A 376 12.07 -12.21 2.40
CA HIS A 376 12.80 -13.48 2.49
C HIS A 376 12.09 -14.53 3.33
N PHE A 377 10.80 -14.78 3.08
CA PHE A 377 10.04 -15.77 3.81
C PHE A 377 9.61 -16.91 2.88
N ARG A 378 9.38 -18.09 3.48
CA ARG A 378 9.27 -19.35 2.77
C ARG A 378 8.29 -19.33 1.59
N ASP A 379 7.14 -18.72 1.74
CA ASP A 379 6.03 -18.85 0.80
C ASP A 379 5.72 -17.57 0.00
N ASP A 380 6.62 -16.57 0.02
CA ASP A 380 6.46 -15.37 -0.81
C ASP A 380 6.95 -15.67 -2.25
N PRO A 381 6.12 -15.63 -3.28
CA PRO A 381 6.56 -15.74 -4.66
C PRO A 381 7.24 -14.44 -5.12
N PRO A 382 8.07 -14.48 -6.17
CA PRO A 382 8.46 -13.26 -6.87
C PRO A 382 7.24 -12.64 -7.53
N VAL A 383 7.18 -11.30 -7.52
CA VAL A 383 6.09 -10.50 -8.10
C VAL A 383 6.67 -9.41 -9.00
N GLU A 384 5.87 -8.98 -9.98
CA GLU A 384 6.30 -8.22 -11.14
C GLU A 384 6.89 -6.86 -10.77
N ASP A 385 6.20 -6.11 -9.93
CA ASP A 385 6.63 -4.79 -9.46
C ASP A 385 7.92 -4.85 -8.63
N VAL A 386 8.05 -5.82 -7.73
CA VAL A 386 9.27 -6.00 -6.92
C VAL A 386 10.47 -6.36 -7.80
N VAL A 387 10.29 -7.32 -8.73
CA VAL A 387 11.37 -7.67 -9.66
C VAL A 387 11.75 -6.48 -10.55
N ALA A 388 10.77 -5.67 -10.97
CA ALA A 388 11.01 -4.47 -11.77
C ALA A 388 11.80 -3.40 -11.00
N HIS A 389 11.45 -3.13 -9.74
CA HIS A 389 12.18 -2.16 -8.91
C HIS A 389 13.61 -2.59 -8.64
N VAL A 390 13.82 -3.87 -8.26
CA VAL A 390 15.15 -4.41 -8.03
C VAL A 390 15.99 -4.38 -9.30
N LEU A 391 15.41 -4.78 -10.44
CA LEU A 391 16.08 -4.76 -11.74
C LEU A 391 16.50 -3.33 -12.13
N SER A 392 15.59 -2.36 -12.00
CA SER A 392 15.87 -0.95 -12.28
C SER A 392 16.96 -0.38 -11.37
N ALA A 393 16.95 -0.76 -10.07
CA ALA A 393 17.96 -0.34 -9.11
C ALA A 393 19.35 -0.91 -9.46
N LEU A 394 19.42 -2.20 -9.80
CA LEU A 394 20.66 -2.85 -10.19
C LEU A 394 21.18 -2.31 -11.52
N ASP A 395 20.34 -2.08 -12.51
CA ASP A 395 20.74 -1.47 -13.79
C ASP A 395 21.33 -0.07 -13.62
N ALA A 396 20.79 0.72 -12.69
CA ALA A 396 21.32 2.05 -12.38
C ALA A 396 22.77 2.02 -11.86
N TYR A 397 23.22 0.86 -11.34
CA TYR A 397 24.55 0.63 -10.77
C TYR A 397 25.24 -0.60 -11.38
N ALA A 398 25.01 -0.88 -12.67
CA ALA A 398 25.48 -2.08 -13.37
C ALA A 398 27.03 -2.27 -13.31
N ASN A 399 27.79 -1.20 -13.13
CA ASN A 399 29.25 -1.24 -12.98
C ASN A 399 29.72 -1.62 -11.57
N ARG A 400 28.81 -1.70 -10.57
CA ARG A 400 29.12 -1.95 -9.15
C ARG A 400 28.77 -3.36 -8.67
N HIS A 401 28.21 -4.21 -9.52
CA HIS A 401 27.88 -5.61 -9.20
C HIS A 401 28.19 -6.54 -10.39
N ARG A 402 28.06 -7.87 -10.18
CA ARG A 402 28.30 -8.90 -11.18
C ARG A 402 27.09 -9.84 -11.39
N LEU A 403 25.90 -9.41 -10.95
CA LEU A 403 24.70 -10.22 -11.08
C LEU A 403 24.28 -10.36 -12.55
N ASP A 404 23.83 -11.55 -12.92
CA ASP A 404 23.15 -11.76 -14.20
C ASP A 404 21.68 -11.35 -14.06
N LEU A 405 21.29 -10.29 -14.76
CA LEU A 405 19.94 -9.74 -14.75
C LEU A 405 19.07 -10.26 -15.89
N ALA A 406 19.63 -11.07 -16.81
CA ALA A 406 18.89 -11.60 -17.95
C ALA A 406 17.71 -12.51 -17.56
N PRO A 407 17.78 -13.36 -16.49
CA PRO A 407 16.63 -14.13 -16.03
C PRO A 407 15.46 -13.25 -15.59
N ALA A 408 15.73 -12.17 -14.83
CA ALA A 408 14.69 -11.25 -14.36
C ALA A 408 14.01 -10.49 -15.51
N ARG A 409 14.79 -9.99 -16.49
CA ARG A 409 14.23 -9.35 -17.70
C ARG A 409 13.35 -10.31 -18.49
N ARG A 410 13.82 -11.53 -18.71
CA ARG A 410 13.08 -12.57 -19.42
C ARG A 410 11.78 -12.91 -18.71
N TRP A 411 11.84 -13.09 -17.40
CA TRP A 411 10.66 -13.38 -16.59
C TRP A 411 9.62 -12.26 -16.66
N LEU A 412 10.02 -10.98 -16.57
CA LEU A 412 9.10 -9.84 -16.75
C LEU A 412 8.50 -9.80 -18.17
N ALA A 413 9.29 -10.10 -19.19
CA ALA A 413 8.81 -10.15 -20.57
C ALA A 413 7.78 -11.26 -20.81
N GLU A 414 7.90 -12.39 -20.11
CA GLU A 414 6.97 -13.53 -20.20
C GLU A 414 5.68 -13.33 -19.40
N ARG A 415 5.60 -12.27 -18.58
CA ARG A 415 4.45 -11.96 -17.70
C ARG A 415 3.43 -11.02 -18.35
N VAL A 416 3.51 -10.79 -19.64
CA VAL A 416 2.47 -10.05 -20.36
C VAL A 416 1.18 -10.87 -20.30
N GLU A 417 0.16 -10.30 -19.70
CA GLU A 417 -1.15 -10.91 -19.53
C GLU A 417 -1.87 -11.14 -20.88
N PRO A 418 -2.85 -12.03 -20.96
CA PRO A 418 -3.70 -12.21 -22.16
C PRO A 418 -4.41 -10.92 -22.62
N ARG A 419 -4.44 -9.89 -21.77
CA ARG A 419 -4.97 -8.54 -22.07
C ARG A 419 -3.93 -7.59 -22.66
N ASP A 420 -2.79 -8.10 -23.07
CA ASP A 420 -1.75 -7.36 -23.76
C ASP A 420 -0.97 -6.35 -22.89
N THR A 421 -0.95 -6.56 -21.56
CA THR A 421 -0.29 -5.69 -20.58
C THR A 421 0.13 -6.46 -19.32
N TRP A 422 0.85 -5.79 -18.42
CA TRP A 422 1.24 -6.34 -17.12
C TRP A 422 0.25 -5.98 -16.01
N ALA A 423 0.25 -6.82 -14.97
CA ALA A 423 -0.35 -6.52 -13.67
C ALA A 423 0.75 -6.28 -12.62
N ALA A 424 0.45 -5.48 -11.61
CA ALA A 424 1.30 -5.27 -10.44
C ALA A 424 0.70 -5.97 -9.22
N SER A 425 1.55 -6.35 -8.27
CA SER A 425 1.12 -7.06 -7.07
C SER A 425 0.82 -6.15 -5.90
N TRP A 426 1.48 -4.99 -5.83
CA TRP A 426 1.31 -4.04 -4.73
C TRP A 426 0.46 -2.83 -5.10
N TYR A 427 0.30 -2.54 -6.39
CA TYR A 427 -0.55 -1.45 -6.85
C TYR A 427 -1.60 -1.94 -7.83
N HIS A 428 -2.78 -1.37 -7.72
CA HIS A 428 -3.89 -1.66 -8.60
C HIS A 428 -3.75 -0.90 -9.91
N GLY A 429 -3.93 -1.61 -11.02
CA GLY A 429 -4.10 -0.99 -12.33
C GLY A 429 -2.89 -0.97 -13.24
N THR A 430 -3.22 -0.92 -14.53
CA THR A 430 -2.29 -0.95 -15.65
C THR A 430 -1.25 0.19 -15.64
N PRO A 431 -1.58 1.46 -15.30
CA PRO A 431 -0.61 2.55 -15.37
C PRO A 431 0.63 2.32 -14.51
N TYR A 432 0.46 1.81 -13.28
CA TYR A 432 1.60 1.50 -12.41
C TYR A 432 2.46 0.36 -12.97
N ALA A 433 1.81 -0.75 -13.34
CA ALA A 433 2.51 -1.91 -13.88
C ALA A 433 3.32 -1.57 -15.14
N VAL A 434 2.70 -0.84 -16.08
CA VAL A 434 3.38 -0.41 -17.30
C VAL A 434 4.55 0.54 -17.00
N ALA A 435 4.35 1.52 -16.11
CA ALA A 435 5.40 2.48 -15.78
C ALA A 435 6.64 1.79 -15.19
N GLU A 436 6.48 0.95 -14.17
CA GLU A 436 7.62 0.33 -13.48
C GLU A 436 8.27 -0.79 -14.32
N ILE A 437 7.46 -1.62 -15.00
CA ILE A 437 8.01 -2.73 -15.80
C ILE A 437 8.64 -2.25 -17.11
N SER A 438 8.05 -1.24 -17.78
CA SER A 438 8.67 -0.66 -18.98
C SER A 438 10.02 -0.02 -18.68
N ARG A 439 10.13 0.64 -17.51
CA ARG A 439 11.41 1.20 -17.03
C ARG A 439 12.44 0.10 -16.80
N ALA A 440 12.05 -1.00 -16.16
CA ALA A 440 12.92 -2.13 -15.87
C ALA A 440 13.38 -2.90 -17.11
N LEU A 441 12.52 -3.02 -18.11
CA LEU A 441 12.89 -3.64 -19.40
C LEU A 441 13.79 -2.72 -20.24
N GLY A 442 13.71 -1.42 -20.03
CA GLY A 442 14.44 -0.41 -20.78
C GLY A 442 13.70 0.12 -21.99
N SER A 443 13.96 1.39 -22.31
CA SER A 443 13.22 2.17 -23.33
C SER A 443 13.36 1.67 -24.78
N SER A 444 14.26 0.74 -25.07
CA SER A 444 14.42 0.11 -26.38
C SER A 444 13.74 -1.26 -26.50
N HIS A 445 13.20 -1.80 -25.40
CA HIS A 445 12.59 -3.12 -25.41
C HIS A 445 11.23 -3.10 -26.12
N PRO A 446 10.96 -4.03 -27.08
CA PRO A 446 9.72 -4.01 -27.86
C PRO A 446 8.44 -4.08 -27.00
N LEU A 447 8.45 -4.90 -25.94
CA LEU A 447 7.30 -5.01 -25.04
C LEU A 447 7.09 -3.74 -24.19
N ALA A 448 8.17 -3.03 -23.81
CA ALA A 448 8.03 -1.73 -23.17
C ALA A 448 7.33 -0.72 -24.09
N HIS A 449 7.73 -0.68 -25.37
CA HIS A 449 7.04 0.13 -26.39
C HIS A 449 5.57 -0.26 -26.52
N HIS A 450 5.28 -1.56 -26.60
CA HIS A 450 3.91 -2.06 -26.72
C HIS A 450 3.04 -1.65 -25.52
N GLY A 451 3.54 -1.83 -24.29
CA GLY A 451 2.84 -1.41 -23.07
C GLY A 451 2.58 0.10 -23.02
N ILE A 452 3.57 0.92 -23.37
CA ILE A 452 3.42 2.39 -23.43
C ILE A 452 2.41 2.80 -24.54
N ASP A 453 2.46 2.17 -25.70
CA ASP A 453 1.53 2.43 -26.79
C ASP A 453 0.09 2.02 -26.42
N SER A 454 -0.08 0.91 -25.68
CA SER A 454 -1.36 0.48 -25.12
C SER A 454 -1.88 1.49 -24.10
N LEU A 455 -1.01 1.94 -23.19
CA LEU A 455 -1.35 2.96 -22.21
C LEU A 455 -1.76 4.28 -22.88
N ALA A 456 -1.05 4.73 -23.93
CA ALA A 456 -1.40 5.94 -24.67
C ALA A 456 -2.78 5.84 -25.35
N ARG A 457 -3.16 4.67 -25.85
CA ARG A 457 -4.51 4.43 -26.40
C ARG A 457 -5.61 4.46 -25.33
N ALA A 458 -5.29 4.12 -24.09
CA ALA A 458 -6.23 4.09 -22.98
C ALA A 458 -6.51 5.48 -22.37
N GLN A 459 -5.90 6.56 -22.87
CA GLN A 459 -6.23 7.93 -22.45
C GLN A 459 -7.70 8.22 -22.72
N ARG A 460 -8.39 8.75 -21.73
CA ARG A 460 -9.82 9.04 -21.79
C ARG A 460 -10.08 10.43 -22.40
N GLU A 461 -11.35 10.71 -22.70
CA GLU A 461 -11.78 11.98 -23.30
C GLU A 461 -11.49 13.20 -22.40
N ASP A 462 -11.51 13.01 -21.06
CA ASP A 462 -11.15 14.04 -20.09
C ASP A 462 -9.65 14.31 -20.01
N GLY A 463 -8.83 13.58 -20.76
CA GLY A 463 -7.37 13.68 -20.78
C GLY A 463 -6.66 12.83 -19.74
N GLY A 464 -7.38 12.24 -18.78
CA GLY A 464 -6.81 11.41 -17.72
C GLY A 464 -6.75 9.91 -18.08
N TRP A 465 -6.26 9.12 -17.10
CA TRP A 465 -6.29 7.66 -17.12
C TRP A 465 -6.99 7.12 -15.88
N SER A 466 -7.65 5.97 -16.03
CA SER A 466 -8.11 5.17 -14.90
C SER A 466 -7.07 4.11 -14.55
N HIS A 467 -7.19 3.50 -13.38
CA HIS A 467 -6.38 2.33 -13.01
C HIS A 467 -6.64 1.10 -13.93
N GLY A 468 -7.59 1.17 -14.82
CA GLY A 468 -7.97 0.09 -15.74
C GLY A 468 -9.06 -0.80 -15.16
N SER A 469 -9.42 -1.84 -15.92
CA SER A 469 -10.29 -2.89 -15.42
C SER A 469 -9.46 -3.77 -14.47
N GLY A 470 -9.48 -3.48 -13.20
CA GLY A 470 -9.12 -4.44 -12.19
C GLY A 470 -10.10 -5.62 -12.19
N ASP A 471 -10.03 -6.45 -11.19
CA ASP A 471 -10.75 -7.72 -11.04
C ASP A 471 -12.28 -7.69 -11.31
N LEU A 472 -12.88 -6.52 -11.51
CA LEU A 472 -14.34 -6.34 -11.74
C LEU A 472 -14.76 -5.75 -13.08
N GLY A 473 -13.87 -5.70 -14.06
CA GLY A 473 -14.27 -5.65 -15.48
C GLY A 473 -14.58 -4.29 -16.10
N ALA A 474 -14.99 -3.24 -15.41
CA ALA A 474 -15.24 -1.92 -16.00
C ALA A 474 -14.19 -0.89 -15.58
N PRO A 475 -13.60 -0.12 -16.52
CA PRO A 475 -12.69 0.94 -16.14
C PRO A 475 -13.43 2.01 -15.33
N GLY A 476 -12.92 2.29 -14.12
CA GLY A 476 -13.38 3.39 -13.28
C GLY A 476 -13.15 4.77 -13.93
N PRO A 477 -13.49 5.87 -13.26
CA PRO A 477 -13.18 7.22 -13.72
C PRO A 477 -11.66 7.44 -13.80
N SER A 478 -11.24 8.50 -14.51
CA SER A 478 -9.85 8.96 -14.47
C SER A 478 -9.46 9.37 -13.06
N THR A 479 -8.21 9.08 -12.69
CA THR A 479 -7.65 9.44 -11.39
C THR A 479 -6.33 10.18 -11.56
N ALA A 480 -5.99 11.03 -10.59
CA ALA A 480 -4.76 11.80 -10.65
C ALA A 480 -3.52 10.88 -10.59
N SER A 481 -3.51 9.87 -9.70
CA SER A 481 -2.40 8.92 -9.59
C SER A 481 -2.17 8.13 -10.88
N ALA A 482 -3.23 7.57 -11.48
CA ALA A 482 -3.11 6.86 -12.76
C ALA A 482 -2.64 7.76 -13.90
N THR A 483 -3.10 9.02 -13.92
CA THR A 483 -2.69 10.01 -14.92
C THR A 483 -1.23 10.41 -14.76
N GLY A 484 -0.76 10.65 -13.53
CA GLY A 484 0.64 10.92 -13.24
C GLY A 484 1.55 9.76 -13.65
N LEU A 485 1.20 8.53 -13.26
CA LEU A 485 1.92 7.32 -13.65
C LEU A 485 1.98 7.13 -15.17
N ALA A 486 0.87 7.32 -15.87
CA ALA A 486 0.86 7.23 -17.33
C ALA A 486 1.77 8.27 -17.98
N LEU A 487 1.76 9.51 -17.49
CA LEU A 487 2.60 10.59 -18.02
C LEU A 487 4.09 10.28 -17.92
N THR A 488 4.56 9.57 -16.90
CA THR A 488 6.00 9.25 -16.76
C THR A 488 6.58 8.55 -17.98
N GLU A 489 5.79 7.71 -18.64
CA GLU A 489 6.22 6.91 -19.78
C GLU A 489 5.66 7.42 -21.13
N VAL A 490 4.39 7.87 -21.13
CA VAL A 490 3.70 8.29 -22.36
C VAL A 490 4.27 9.60 -22.91
N ALA A 491 4.71 10.54 -22.03
CA ALA A 491 5.12 11.88 -22.43
C ALA A 491 6.23 11.89 -23.50
N ARG A 492 7.22 11.03 -23.37
CA ARG A 492 8.36 10.96 -24.30
C ARG A 492 7.99 10.36 -25.65
N ARG A 493 7.10 9.37 -25.67
CA ARG A 493 6.77 8.60 -26.87
C ARG A 493 5.55 9.15 -27.60
N HIS A 494 4.60 9.74 -26.87
CA HIS A 494 3.34 10.23 -27.38
C HIS A 494 3.09 11.69 -26.94
N PRO A 495 3.89 12.68 -27.40
CA PRO A 495 3.79 14.07 -26.94
C PRO A 495 2.42 14.70 -27.18
N ALA A 496 1.67 14.24 -28.20
CA ALA A 496 0.31 14.69 -28.48
C ALA A 496 -0.70 14.38 -27.36
N ARG A 497 -0.38 13.46 -26.43
CA ARG A 497 -1.22 13.09 -25.29
C ARG A 497 -0.99 13.97 -24.05
N VAL A 498 0.12 14.69 -24.01
CA VAL A 498 0.60 15.40 -22.81
C VAL A 498 -0.31 16.57 -22.43
N GLU A 499 -0.72 17.40 -23.39
CA GLU A 499 -1.49 18.61 -23.12
C GLU A 499 -2.81 18.29 -22.39
N ALA A 500 -3.58 17.31 -22.89
CA ALA A 500 -4.84 16.91 -22.28
C ALA A 500 -4.64 16.36 -20.86
N ALA A 501 -3.56 15.59 -20.63
CA ALA A 501 -3.24 15.05 -19.32
C ALA A 501 -2.84 16.15 -18.31
N LEU A 502 -2.04 17.11 -18.74
CA LEU A 502 -1.66 18.25 -17.89
C LEU A 502 -2.87 19.11 -17.52
N ARG A 503 -3.80 19.35 -18.46
CA ARG A 503 -5.07 20.04 -18.18
C ARG A 503 -5.87 19.28 -17.12
N TYR A 504 -6.06 17.98 -17.30
CA TYR A 504 -6.76 17.14 -16.32
C TYR A 504 -6.17 17.28 -14.92
N LEU A 505 -4.84 17.21 -14.79
CA LEU A 505 -4.16 17.33 -13.48
C LEU A 505 -4.29 18.75 -12.89
N VAL A 506 -4.21 19.80 -13.70
CA VAL A 506 -4.41 21.18 -13.24
C VAL A 506 -5.85 21.39 -12.78
N ASP A 507 -6.83 20.95 -13.56
CA ASP A 507 -8.26 21.18 -13.30
C ASP A 507 -8.78 20.37 -12.10
N THR A 508 -8.13 19.25 -11.77
CA THR A 508 -8.53 18.37 -10.65
C THR A 508 -7.76 18.63 -9.36
N GLN A 509 -6.74 19.49 -9.38
CA GLN A 509 -6.00 19.85 -8.16
C GLN A 509 -6.88 20.63 -7.17
N ARG A 510 -6.81 20.27 -5.90
CA ARG A 510 -7.46 20.99 -4.81
C ARG A 510 -6.69 22.29 -4.45
N PRO A 511 -7.34 23.25 -3.79
CA PRO A 511 -6.70 24.50 -3.38
C PRO A 511 -5.50 24.30 -2.44
N ASP A 512 -5.47 23.23 -1.66
CA ASP A 512 -4.38 22.86 -0.76
C ASP A 512 -3.17 22.23 -1.46
N GLY A 513 -3.21 22.10 -2.79
CA GLY A 513 -2.13 21.50 -3.58
C GLY A 513 -2.21 19.98 -3.71
N THR A 514 -3.21 19.33 -3.11
CA THR A 514 -3.45 17.88 -3.23
C THR A 514 -4.37 17.55 -4.41
N TRP A 515 -4.49 16.25 -4.69
CA TRP A 515 -5.48 15.72 -5.63
C TRP A 515 -6.46 14.78 -4.93
N PRO A 516 -7.69 14.64 -5.45
CA PRO A 516 -8.55 13.55 -5.04
C PRO A 516 -7.85 12.22 -5.27
N GLY A 517 -7.75 11.40 -4.24
CA GLY A 517 -7.17 10.07 -4.33
C GLY A 517 -8.24 9.00 -4.42
N THR A 518 -7.82 7.88 -4.96
CA THR A 518 -8.58 6.62 -4.94
C THR A 518 -7.70 5.53 -4.35
N PRO A 519 -8.27 4.56 -3.65
CA PRO A 519 -7.48 3.43 -3.18
C PRO A 519 -6.82 2.70 -4.35
N ASP A 520 -5.49 2.63 -4.35
CA ASP A 520 -4.69 2.07 -5.42
C ASP A 520 -3.54 1.17 -4.97
N MET A 521 -3.20 1.18 -3.65
CA MET A 521 -2.19 0.30 -3.07
C MET A 521 -2.82 -0.86 -2.31
N TYR A 522 -2.40 -2.09 -2.59
CA TYR A 522 -2.80 -3.28 -1.83
C TYR A 522 -2.09 -3.34 -0.48
N GLY A 523 -2.86 -3.31 0.59
CA GLY A 523 -2.27 -3.51 1.91
C GLY A 523 -3.30 -3.78 3.00
N PRO A 524 -3.52 -5.02 3.36
CA PRO A 524 -3.14 -6.30 2.75
C PRO A 524 -4.07 -6.71 1.60
N ARG A 525 -3.57 -7.50 0.64
CA ARG A 525 -4.42 -8.01 -0.44
C ARG A 525 -5.65 -8.77 0.08
N PRO A 526 -6.82 -8.62 -0.55
CA PRO A 526 -7.16 -7.81 -1.72
C PRO A 526 -7.64 -6.39 -1.39
N LEU A 527 -7.45 -5.90 -0.17
CA LEU A 527 -7.91 -4.59 0.26
C LEU A 527 -6.99 -3.49 -0.27
N LEU A 528 -7.58 -2.45 -0.83
CA LEU A 528 -6.86 -1.27 -1.30
C LEU A 528 -6.80 -0.17 -0.24
N SER A 529 -5.70 0.53 -0.18
CA SER A 529 -5.45 1.73 0.62
C SER A 529 -5.20 2.92 -0.30
N HIS A 530 -5.61 4.10 0.12
CA HIS A 530 -5.22 5.36 -0.49
C HIS A 530 -4.26 6.10 0.43
N PHE A 531 -3.08 6.45 -0.11
CA PHE A 531 -2.09 7.30 0.53
C PHE A 531 -1.97 8.60 -0.27
N THR A 532 -2.21 9.74 0.37
CA THR A 532 -2.08 11.05 -0.28
C THR A 532 -0.66 11.28 -0.79
N THR A 533 0.36 10.83 -0.06
CA THR A 533 1.78 10.89 -0.45
C THR A 533 2.07 10.19 -1.75
N HIS A 534 1.47 9.00 -2.00
CA HIS A 534 1.64 8.25 -3.25
C HIS A 534 1.03 9.00 -4.43
N THR A 535 -0.21 9.49 -4.29
CA THR A 535 -0.85 10.30 -5.32
C THR A 535 -0.01 11.53 -5.67
N GLN A 536 0.51 12.24 -4.66
CA GLN A 536 1.39 13.40 -4.85
C GLN A 536 2.66 13.00 -5.62
N ALA A 537 3.35 11.94 -5.21
CA ALA A 537 4.59 11.49 -5.84
C ALA A 537 4.37 11.12 -7.32
N PHE A 538 3.32 10.38 -7.61
CA PHE A 538 3.00 9.95 -8.98
C PHE A 538 2.61 11.12 -9.87
N VAL A 539 1.80 12.06 -9.37
CA VAL A 539 1.37 13.21 -10.16
C VAL A 539 2.53 14.15 -10.44
N VAL A 540 3.29 14.54 -9.42
CA VAL A 540 4.42 15.45 -9.60
C VAL A 540 5.50 14.82 -10.48
N GLY A 541 5.84 13.54 -10.25
CA GLY A 541 6.78 12.81 -11.10
C GLY A 541 6.34 12.74 -12.57
N GLY A 542 5.05 12.53 -12.83
CA GLY A 542 4.47 12.57 -14.17
C GLY A 542 4.56 13.93 -14.84
N ILE A 543 4.21 15.00 -14.14
CA ILE A 543 4.32 16.38 -14.65
C ILE A 543 5.79 16.73 -14.93
N MET A 544 6.71 16.42 -14.01
CA MET A 544 8.15 16.68 -14.20
C MET A 544 8.72 15.91 -15.40
N SER A 545 8.31 14.65 -15.59
CA SER A 545 8.69 13.84 -16.77
C SER A 545 8.17 14.45 -18.09
N ALA A 546 6.94 14.97 -18.09
CA ALA A 546 6.35 15.64 -19.24
C ALA A 546 7.11 16.92 -19.60
N LEU A 547 7.43 17.75 -18.60
CA LEU A 547 8.20 18.98 -18.79
C LEU A 547 9.64 18.71 -19.27
N ALA A 548 10.29 17.66 -18.75
CA ALA A 548 11.62 17.24 -19.21
C ALA A 548 11.59 16.78 -20.68
N SER A 549 10.55 16.04 -21.07
CA SER A 549 10.38 15.54 -22.44
C SER A 549 10.15 16.66 -23.46
N SER A 550 9.48 17.74 -23.09
CA SER A 550 9.23 18.89 -23.95
C SER A 550 10.48 19.78 -24.19
N ARG A 551 11.46 19.70 -23.27
CA ARG A 551 12.73 20.44 -23.37
C ARG A 551 13.82 19.67 -24.13
N ALA A 552 13.66 18.38 -24.32
CA ALA A 552 14.62 17.56 -25.07
C ALA A 552 14.53 17.91 -26.56
N PRO A 553 15.65 18.23 -27.25
CA PRO A 553 15.62 18.47 -28.69
C PRO A 553 15.14 17.18 -29.40
N HIS A 554 14.16 17.34 -30.28
CA HIS A 554 13.71 16.24 -31.16
C HIS A 554 14.94 15.72 -31.94
N ARG A 555 15.47 14.56 -31.55
CA ARG A 555 16.53 13.86 -32.30
C ARG A 555 15.93 12.90 -33.33
#